data_a6f34d7711bf61a4855589b69a1e955e
#
_entry.id   a6f34d7711bf61a4855589b69a1e955e
#
_cell.length_a   1.000
_cell.length_b   1.000
_cell.length_c   1.000
_cell.angle_alpha   90.00
_cell.angle_beta   90.00
_cell.angle_gamma   90.00
#
_symmetry.space_group_name_H-M   'P 1'
#
loop_
_entity.id
_entity.type
_entity.pdbx_description
1 polymer ?
#
loop_
_entity_poly.entity_id
_entity_poly.type
_entity_poly.pdbx_seq_one_letter_code
_entity_poly.pdbx_strand_id
1 'polypeptide(L)'
;MKAEAATYAGMTFALTLLVACAGGPATKTAAGPVDATMGVGVPRDPAATSAPIAGFLSAETTPDATAIIPPAPAPSEARNDADWAIFRSTRAIQTMNPDRWALAVNDDSYKPADILKDFSCAMGAELTLKNSPKLSAVLSRAAQDAANAAAKTKEIYKRTRPYLHNYGDICIAKSDGLARSYDYPSGHSSASWIEGLILSQLAPDRSEKLLTRARAYGESRIVCGVHNWSAVEGGRTNAAGVFAALQGSDAYRSALAGAQRELAAVRKSGKTPDAAACAKEFELTKPLTP
;
A
#
# COMPACT_ATOMS: atom_id res chain seq x y z
N MET A 1 -25.02 -59.00 -3.49
CA MET A 1 -25.83 -58.10 -4.32
C MET A 1 -24.86 -57.37 -5.22
N LYS A 2 -25.10 -57.37 -6.51
CA LYS A 2 -24.21 -57.28 -7.65
C LYS A 2 -23.51 -55.90 -7.79
N ALA A 3 -22.19 -55.93 -7.97
CA ALA A 3 -21.36 -54.80 -8.44
C ALA A 3 -21.41 -54.78 -9.98
N GLU A 4 -21.70 -53.64 -10.55
CA GLU A 4 -21.51 -53.41 -12.00
C GLU A 4 -20.24 -52.58 -12.24
N ALA A 5 -19.38 -53.16 -13.06
CA ALA A 5 -18.14 -52.53 -13.51
C ALA A 5 -18.41 -51.72 -14.80
N ALA A 6 -18.01 -50.45 -14.83
CA ALA A 6 -18.04 -49.63 -16.01
C ALA A 6 -16.65 -49.62 -16.66
N THR A 7 -16.59 -50.11 -17.92
CA THR A 7 -15.43 -50.15 -18.81
C THR A 7 -15.16 -48.76 -19.43
N TYR A 8 -13.93 -48.29 -19.31
CA TYR A 8 -13.45 -47.12 -20.04
C TYR A 8 -12.85 -47.55 -21.39
N ALA A 9 -13.38 -47.03 -22.48
CA ALA A 9 -12.84 -47.16 -23.82
C ALA A 9 -11.76 -46.08 -24.06
N GLY A 10 -10.59 -46.54 -24.49
CA GLY A 10 -9.48 -45.68 -24.87
C GLY A 10 -9.68 -45.01 -26.23
N MET A 11 -9.37 -43.74 -26.30
CA MET A 11 -9.34 -42.96 -27.54
C MET A 11 -7.89 -42.51 -27.80
N THR A 12 -7.27 -43.16 -28.79
CA THR A 12 -5.97 -42.81 -29.36
C THR A 12 -6.11 -41.59 -30.25
N PHE A 13 -5.37 -40.53 -29.99
CA PHE A 13 -5.23 -39.38 -30.88
C PHE A 13 -3.90 -39.47 -31.65
N ALA A 14 -4.01 -39.43 -32.96
CA ALA A 14 -2.92 -39.45 -33.90
C ALA A 14 -2.18 -38.11 -33.98
N LEU A 15 -0.85 -38.18 -33.98
CA LEU A 15 0.10 -37.08 -34.10
C LEU A 15 0.26 -36.73 -35.59
N THR A 16 -0.15 -35.54 -36.01
CA THR A 16 0.14 -35.04 -37.37
C THR A 16 1.25 -33.97 -37.27
N LEU A 17 2.41 -34.31 -37.84
CA LEU A 17 3.49 -33.37 -38.13
C LEU A 17 3.07 -32.43 -39.28
N LEU A 18 3.26 -31.14 -39.13
CA LEU A 18 3.26 -30.17 -40.22
C LEU A 18 4.57 -29.40 -40.28
N VAL A 19 5.06 -29.36 -41.47
CA VAL A 19 6.37 -28.96 -41.97
C VAL A 19 6.58 -27.44 -41.93
N ALA A 20 7.84 -27.07 -41.78
CA ALA A 20 8.41 -25.73 -41.76
C ALA A 20 8.14 -24.91 -43.02
N CYS A 21 7.97 -23.61 -42.87
CA CYS A 21 8.27 -22.61 -43.90
C CYS A 21 9.27 -21.59 -43.32
N ALA A 22 10.41 -21.51 -44.03
CA ALA A 22 11.47 -20.54 -43.80
C ALA A 22 11.01 -19.13 -44.21
N GLY A 23 11.22 -18.16 -43.39
CA GLY A 23 11.02 -16.73 -43.69
C GLY A 23 12.23 -15.92 -43.19
N GLY A 24 12.76 -15.08 -44.06
CA GLY A 24 14.04 -14.41 -44.05
C GLY A 24 14.35 -13.44 -42.92
N PRO A 25 15.52 -12.78 -42.95
CA PRO A 25 16.10 -12.10 -41.80
C PRO A 25 15.39 -10.78 -41.47
N ALA A 26 14.82 -10.69 -40.24
CA ALA A 26 14.34 -9.46 -39.70
C ALA A 26 15.52 -8.60 -39.19
N THR A 27 15.67 -7.43 -39.76
CA THR A 27 16.59 -6.38 -39.34
C THR A 27 16.31 -6.02 -37.89
N LYS A 28 17.31 -6.23 -37.02
CA LYS A 28 17.32 -5.72 -35.65
C LYS A 28 17.48 -4.21 -35.68
N THR A 29 16.39 -3.47 -35.49
CA THR A 29 16.45 -2.07 -35.03
C THR A 29 16.84 -2.10 -33.59
N ALA A 30 18.03 -1.59 -33.28
CA ALA A 30 18.50 -1.40 -31.92
C ALA A 30 17.60 -0.34 -31.23
N ALA A 31 16.78 -0.77 -30.28
CA ALA A 31 16.14 0.13 -29.35
C ALA A 31 17.24 0.73 -28.44
N GLY A 32 17.37 2.05 -28.46
CA GLY A 32 18.25 2.78 -27.56
C GLY A 32 17.88 2.54 -26.11
N PRO A 33 18.78 2.82 -25.16
CA PRO A 33 18.51 2.60 -23.75
C PRO A 33 17.33 3.48 -23.31
N VAL A 34 16.21 2.85 -22.93
CA VAL A 34 15.12 3.50 -22.23
C VAL A 34 15.66 3.89 -20.85
N ASP A 35 15.71 5.18 -20.61
CA ASP A 35 16.08 5.75 -19.32
C ASP A 35 15.09 5.28 -18.25
N ALA A 36 15.52 4.32 -17.42
CA ALA A 36 14.70 3.64 -16.40
C ALA A 36 14.51 4.49 -15.13
N THR A 37 14.59 5.81 -15.22
CA THR A 37 14.53 6.74 -14.08
C THR A 37 13.17 7.40 -13.88
N MET A 38 12.09 6.89 -14.42
CA MET A 38 10.75 7.32 -14.01
C MET A 38 10.23 6.47 -12.85
N GLY A 39 10.88 6.61 -11.70
CA GLY A 39 10.29 6.19 -10.44
C GLY A 39 9.04 7.04 -10.20
N VAL A 40 7.85 6.44 -10.33
CA VAL A 40 6.59 7.04 -9.85
C VAL A 40 6.63 6.93 -8.33
N GLY A 41 7.48 7.77 -7.72
CA GLY A 41 7.60 7.91 -6.29
C GLY A 41 6.34 8.55 -5.70
N VAL A 42 6.19 8.39 -4.40
CA VAL A 42 5.40 9.25 -3.52
C VAL A 42 5.42 10.68 -4.06
N PRO A 43 4.29 11.40 -4.18
CA PRO A 43 4.25 12.78 -4.67
C PRO A 43 5.31 13.61 -3.94
N ARG A 44 6.33 14.07 -4.67
CA ARG A 44 7.39 14.87 -4.09
C ARG A 44 6.87 16.28 -3.85
N ASP A 45 7.06 16.78 -2.64
CA ASP A 45 7.05 18.20 -2.39
C ASP A 45 8.16 18.82 -3.27
N PRO A 46 7.85 19.73 -4.22
CA PRO A 46 8.84 20.34 -5.12
C PRO A 46 9.91 21.14 -4.37
N ALA A 47 9.75 21.38 -3.07
CA ALA A 47 10.73 22.05 -2.21
C ALA A 47 11.72 21.10 -1.51
N ALA A 48 11.51 19.76 -1.59
CA ALA A 48 12.38 18.80 -0.93
C ALA A 48 13.60 18.47 -1.82
N THR A 49 14.73 19.08 -1.55
CA THR A 49 16.06 18.83 -2.19
C THR A 49 16.75 17.55 -1.68
N SER A 50 16.04 16.64 -0.99
CA SER A 50 16.62 15.39 -0.50
C SER A 50 16.65 14.31 -1.59
N ALA A 51 17.76 13.56 -1.65
CA ALA A 51 17.89 12.40 -2.53
C ALA A 51 16.76 11.39 -2.28
N PRO A 52 16.34 10.62 -3.32
CA PRO A 52 15.33 9.58 -3.15
C PRO A 52 15.73 8.59 -2.05
N ILE A 53 14.80 8.28 -1.14
CA ILE A 53 15.04 7.26 -0.13
C ILE A 53 15.13 5.91 -0.84
N ALA A 54 16.28 5.23 -0.72
CA ALA A 54 16.43 3.87 -1.23
C ALA A 54 15.73 2.88 -0.29
N GLY A 55 14.96 1.93 -0.85
CA GLY A 55 14.37 0.83 -0.13
C GLY A 55 15.42 -0.17 0.40
N PHE A 56 14.97 -1.29 0.90
CA PHE A 56 15.80 -2.44 1.31
C PHE A 56 15.88 -3.51 0.23
N LEU A 57 14.91 -3.51 -0.71
CA LEU A 57 14.80 -4.49 -1.77
C LEU A 57 15.38 -3.93 -3.07
N SER A 58 15.99 -4.81 -3.85
CA SER A 58 16.37 -4.53 -5.23
C SER A 58 15.18 -4.78 -6.18
N ALA A 59 15.35 -4.48 -7.47
CA ALA A 59 14.35 -4.76 -8.48
C ALA A 59 14.04 -6.26 -8.59
N GLU A 60 15.04 -7.12 -8.37
CA GLU A 60 14.96 -8.59 -8.45
C GLU A 60 14.31 -9.20 -7.22
N THR A 61 14.47 -8.58 -6.05
CA THR A 61 13.92 -9.07 -4.78
C THR A 61 12.58 -8.44 -4.41
N THR A 62 12.17 -7.38 -5.12
CA THR A 62 10.84 -6.77 -4.95
C THR A 62 9.79 -7.72 -5.53
N PRO A 63 8.78 -8.16 -4.74
CA PRO A 63 7.72 -9.03 -5.23
C PRO A 63 6.96 -8.44 -6.41
N ASP A 64 6.58 -9.29 -7.34
CA ASP A 64 5.61 -8.92 -8.37
C ASP A 64 4.21 -8.86 -7.74
N ALA A 65 3.74 -7.65 -7.48
CA ALA A 65 2.43 -7.45 -6.87
C ALA A 65 1.28 -7.97 -7.75
N THR A 66 1.46 -8.12 -9.07
CA THR A 66 0.41 -8.66 -9.95
C THR A 66 0.15 -10.14 -9.74
N ALA A 67 1.14 -10.88 -9.20
CA ALA A 67 0.96 -12.27 -8.80
C ALA A 67 0.27 -12.43 -7.43
N ILE A 68 0.24 -11.37 -6.61
CA ILE A 68 -0.22 -11.42 -5.22
C ILE A 68 -1.60 -10.80 -5.07
N ILE A 69 -1.87 -9.68 -5.73
CA ILE A 69 -3.13 -8.96 -5.66
C ILE A 69 -4.04 -9.32 -6.84
N PRO A 70 -5.36 -9.41 -6.63
CA PRO A 70 -6.27 -9.62 -7.75
C PRO A 70 -6.20 -8.44 -8.73
N PRO A 71 -6.60 -8.62 -9.99
CA PRO A 71 -6.73 -7.52 -10.95
C PRO A 71 -7.62 -6.40 -10.41
N ALA A 72 -7.35 -5.16 -10.84
CA ALA A 72 -8.26 -4.04 -10.57
C ALA A 72 -9.66 -4.38 -11.08
N PRO A 73 -10.75 -4.09 -10.33
CA PRO A 73 -12.10 -4.42 -10.76
C PRO A 73 -12.45 -3.79 -12.11
N ALA A 74 -12.94 -4.60 -13.04
CA ALA A 74 -13.46 -4.13 -14.32
C ALA A 74 -14.84 -3.46 -14.13
N PRO A 75 -15.26 -2.55 -15.04
CA PRO A 75 -16.54 -1.82 -14.91
C PRO A 75 -17.79 -2.73 -14.77
N SER A 76 -17.75 -3.94 -15.30
CA SER A 76 -18.87 -4.90 -15.25
C SER A 76 -18.81 -5.84 -14.04
N GLU A 77 -17.85 -5.71 -13.16
CA GLU A 77 -17.69 -6.60 -12.00
C GLU A 77 -18.42 -6.06 -10.76
N ALA A 78 -19.00 -6.96 -9.97
CA ALA A 78 -19.65 -6.63 -8.70
C ALA A 78 -18.71 -5.90 -7.71
N ARG A 79 -17.41 -6.17 -7.75
CA ARG A 79 -16.40 -5.43 -6.97
C ARG A 79 -16.33 -3.96 -7.35
N ASN A 80 -16.50 -3.63 -8.63
CA ASN A 80 -16.55 -2.24 -9.09
C ASN A 80 -17.83 -1.54 -8.63
N ASP A 81 -18.96 -2.24 -8.65
CA ASP A 81 -20.22 -1.70 -8.13
C ASP A 81 -20.14 -1.41 -6.64
N ALA A 82 -19.52 -2.32 -5.86
CA ALA A 82 -19.24 -2.12 -4.45
C ALA A 82 -18.32 -0.91 -4.21
N ASP A 83 -17.25 -0.75 -5.00
CA ASP A 83 -16.36 0.42 -4.94
C ASP A 83 -17.14 1.72 -5.11
N TRP A 84 -18.05 1.79 -6.09
CA TRP A 84 -18.87 2.97 -6.31
C TRP A 84 -19.91 3.22 -5.23
N ALA A 85 -20.50 2.16 -4.68
CA ALA A 85 -21.43 2.29 -3.55
C ALA A 85 -20.73 2.88 -2.33
N ILE A 86 -19.56 2.34 -1.98
CA ILE A 86 -18.73 2.82 -0.86
C ILE A 86 -18.23 4.24 -1.11
N PHE A 87 -17.76 4.54 -2.33
CA PHE A 87 -17.34 5.90 -2.68
C PHE A 87 -18.47 6.91 -2.43
N ARG A 88 -19.68 6.62 -2.89
CA ARG A 88 -20.83 7.52 -2.71
C ARG A 88 -21.20 7.67 -1.23
N SER A 89 -21.28 6.58 -0.47
CA SER A 89 -21.64 6.61 0.95
C SER A 89 -20.65 7.43 1.80
N THR A 90 -19.37 7.35 1.48
CA THR A 90 -18.34 8.05 2.24
C THR A 90 -18.28 9.56 1.95
N ARG A 91 -18.91 10.08 0.88
CA ARG A 91 -18.93 11.54 0.60
C ARG A 91 -19.65 12.32 1.70
N ALA A 92 -20.66 11.73 2.36
CA ALA A 92 -21.39 12.38 3.45
C ALA A 92 -20.52 12.58 4.71
N ILE A 93 -19.40 11.87 4.84
CA ILE A 93 -18.51 11.98 6.03
C ILE A 93 -17.96 13.39 6.21
N GLN A 94 -17.75 14.14 5.13
CA GLN A 94 -17.29 15.54 5.21
C GLN A 94 -18.18 16.39 6.11
N THR A 95 -19.48 16.21 6.03
CA THR A 95 -20.46 16.98 6.82
C THR A 95 -20.93 16.28 8.08
N MET A 96 -21.08 14.95 8.05
CA MET A 96 -21.63 14.17 9.14
C MET A 96 -20.59 13.83 10.23
N ASN A 97 -19.32 13.74 9.87
CA ASN A 97 -18.22 13.46 10.80
C ASN A 97 -16.97 14.26 10.40
N PRO A 98 -16.98 15.60 10.65
CA PRO A 98 -15.88 16.47 10.26
C PRO A 98 -14.55 16.11 10.92
N ASP A 99 -14.54 15.52 12.12
CA ASP A 99 -13.34 15.03 12.77
C ASP A 99 -12.72 13.84 12.00
N ARG A 100 -13.55 12.92 11.49
CA ARG A 100 -13.05 11.80 10.64
C ARG A 100 -12.51 12.30 9.29
N TRP A 101 -13.15 13.34 8.74
CA TRP A 101 -12.64 14.01 7.54
C TRP A 101 -11.29 14.69 7.82
N ALA A 102 -11.16 15.41 8.95
CA ALA A 102 -9.91 16.05 9.35
C ALA A 102 -8.78 15.02 9.55
N LEU A 103 -9.09 13.83 10.11
CA LEU A 103 -8.15 12.73 10.19
C LEU A 103 -7.73 12.26 8.78
N ALA A 104 -8.64 12.23 7.80
CA ALA A 104 -8.30 11.85 6.43
C ALA A 104 -7.40 12.89 5.73
N VAL A 105 -7.53 14.17 6.08
CA VAL A 105 -6.59 15.23 5.65
C VAL A 105 -5.21 15.01 6.27
N ASN A 106 -5.14 14.73 7.59
CA ASN A 106 -3.88 14.43 8.28
C ASN A 106 -3.14 13.24 7.64
N ASP A 107 -3.89 12.18 7.32
CA ASP A 107 -3.37 10.92 6.76
C ASP A 107 -2.96 11.04 5.28
N ASP A 108 -2.87 12.22 4.71
CA ASP A 108 -2.26 12.46 3.41
C ASP A 108 -0.74 12.64 3.48
N SER A 109 -0.19 12.89 4.67
CA SER A 109 1.23 13.13 4.85
C SER A 109 2.05 11.84 4.77
N TYR A 110 3.17 11.92 4.04
CA TYR A 110 4.24 10.90 4.06
C TYR A 110 5.49 11.37 4.82
N LYS A 111 5.41 12.53 5.48
CA LYS A 111 6.58 13.06 6.19
C LYS A 111 6.92 12.15 7.37
N PRO A 112 8.19 11.75 7.51
CA PRO A 112 8.59 10.82 8.58
C PRO A 112 8.20 11.28 9.99
N ALA A 113 8.19 12.60 10.23
CA ALA A 113 7.76 13.17 11.51
C ALA A 113 6.28 12.95 11.78
N ASP A 114 5.44 13.10 10.74
CA ASP A 114 3.99 12.92 10.84
C ASP A 114 3.66 11.43 11.03
N ILE A 115 4.31 10.53 10.31
CA ILE A 115 4.15 9.08 10.48
C ILE A 115 4.47 8.64 11.91
N LEU A 116 5.59 9.09 12.47
CA LEU A 116 5.94 8.79 13.86
C LEU A 116 4.88 9.31 14.83
N LYS A 117 4.44 10.54 14.64
CA LYS A 117 3.38 11.16 15.45
C LYS A 117 2.08 10.36 15.38
N ASP A 118 1.66 9.99 14.17
CA ASP A 118 0.41 9.28 13.89
C ASP A 118 0.35 7.87 14.49
N PHE A 119 1.49 7.21 14.66
CA PHE A 119 1.55 5.93 15.34
C PHE A 119 1.84 6.03 16.85
N SER A 120 2.08 7.22 17.39
CA SER A 120 2.45 7.40 18.81
C SER A 120 1.35 6.93 19.77
N CYS A 121 0.08 7.25 19.51
CA CYS A 121 -1.05 6.79 20.33
C CYS A 121 -1.18 5.27 20.30
N ALA A 122 -1.13 4.67 19.13
CA ALA A 122 -1.18 3.22 18.95
C ALA A 122 0.00 2.51 19.63
N MET A 123 1.20 3.07 19.55
CA MET A 123 2.42 2.57 20.21
C MET A 123 2.33 2.73 21.73
N GLY A 124 1.62 3.74 22.24
CA GLY A 124 1.59 4.08 23.67
C GLY A 124 2.89 4.73 24.15
N ALA A 125 3.63 5.36 23.24
CA ALA A 125 4.86 6.10 23.51
C ALA A 125 4.99 7.25 22.52
N GLU A 126 5.52 8.38 22.96
CA GLU A 126 5.77 9.54 22.11
C GLU A 126 6.94 9.25 21.16
N LEU A 127 6.65 9.12 19.86
CA LEU A 127 7.63 8.89 18.79
C LEU A 127 7.94 10.21 18.07
N THR A 128 9.22 10.55 17.95
CA THR A 128 9.69 11.75 17.27
C THR A 128 10.96 11.44 16.46
N LEU A 129 11.31 12.27 15.48
CA LEU A 129 12.58 12.13 14.76
C LEU A 129 13.79 12.23 15.70
N LYS A 130 13.67 12.94 16.83
CA LYS A 130 14.74 13.09 17.82
C LYS A 130 15.00 11.80 18.59
N ASN A 131 13.95 11.09 18.99
CA ASN A 131 14.07 9.91 19.85
C ASN A 131 13.95 8.58 19.10
N SER A 132 13.53 8.60 17.82
CA SER A 132 13.28 7.42 16.99
C SER A 132 13.84 7.54 15.56
N PRO A 133 15.07 8.06 15.36
CA PRO A 133 15.64 8.25 14.01
C PRO A 133 15.86 6.95 13.26
N LYS A 134 16.28 5.86 13.93
CA LYS A 134 16.47 4.54 13.31
C LYS A 134 15.15 3.90 12.94
N LEU A 135 14.15 3.99 13.80
CA LEU A 135 12.79 3.54 13.51
C LEU A 135 12.24 4.29 12.30
N SER A 136 12.34 5.62 12.29
CA SER A 136 11.92 6.44 11.15
C SER A 136 12.58 6.00 9.84
N ALA A 137 13.88 5.74 9.85
CA ALA A 137 14.61 5.29 8.66
C ALA A 137 14.12 3.91 8.18
N VAL A 138 13.83 2.97 9.09
CA VAL A 138 13.29 1.65 8.73
C VAL A 138 11.91 1.79 8.10
N LEU A 139 11.00 2.54 8.71
CA LEU A 139 9.65 2.75 8.20
C LEU A 139 9.67 3.40 6.82
N SER A 140 10.42 4.49 6.65
CA SER A 140 10.49 5.21 5.37
C SER A 140 11.05 4.35 4.23
N ARG A 141 12.08 3.54 4.49
CA ARG A 141 12.68 2.64 3.48
C ARG A 141 11.73 1.52 3.10
N ALA A 142 11.05 0.91 4.06
CA ALA A 142 10.07 -0.13 3.79
C ALA A 142 8.83 0.40 3.07
N ALA A 143 8.36 1.60 3.43
CA ALA A 143 7.29 2.29 2.71
C ALA A 143 7.69 2.56 1.24
N GLN A 144 8.96 2.91 0.98
CA GLN A 144 9.46 3.08 -0.39
C GLN A 144 9.45 1.75 -1.17
N ASP A 145 9.81 0.62 -0.55
CA ASP A 145 9.71 -0.70 -1.20
C ASP A 145 8.26 -1.02 -1.57
N ALA A 146 7.32 -0.79 -0.66
CA ALA A 146 5.90 -0.99 -0.92
C ALA A 146 5.36 -0.06 -2.02
N ALA A 147 5.83 1.19 -2.07
CA ALA A 147 5.48 2.14 -3.12
C ALA A 147 6.04 1.72 -4.49
N ASN A 148 7.27 1.21 -4.54
CA ASN A 148 7.89 0.72 -5.77
C ASN A 148 7.14 -0.48 -6.35
N ALA A 149 6.74 -1.45 -5.52
CA ALA A 149 5.92 -2.59 -5.94
C ALA A 149 4.53 -2.13 -6.45
N ALA A 150 3.88 -1.21 -5.75
CA ALA A 150 2.60 -0.65 -6.15
C ALA A 150 2.69 0.14 -7.47
N ALA A 151 3.78 0.87 -7.71
CA ALA A 151 3.96 1.70 -8.90
C ALA A 151 3.97 0.86 -10.19
N LYS A 152 4.70 -0.27 -10.22
CA LYS A 152 4.70 -1.20 -11.35
C LYS A 152 3.29 -1.68 -11.70
N THR A 153 2.52 -2.03 -10.67
CA THR A 153 1.15 -2.55 -10.81
C THR A 153 0.19 -1.48 -11.29
N LYS A 154 0.37 -0.23 -10.86
CA LYS A 154 -0.41 0.92 -11.35
C LYS A 154 -0.29 1.10 -12.85
N GLU A 155 0.90 0.94 -13.41
CA GLU A 155 1.15 1.07 -14.85
C GLU A 155 0.52 -0.08 -15.67
N ILE A 156 0.29 -1.23 -15.07
CA ILE A 156 -0.39 -2.37 -15.72
C ILE A 156 -1.89 -2.14 -15.76
N TYR A 157 -2.50 -1.83 -14.62
CA TYR A 157 -3.97 -1.73 -14.52
C TYR A 157 -4.53 -0.37 -14.95
N LYS A 158 -3.77 0.71 -14.83
CA LYS A 158 -4.10 2.08 -15.25
C LYS A 158 -5.51 2.54 -14.84
N ARG A 159 -5.98 2.06 -13.68
CA ARG A 159 -7.31 2.43 -13.17
C ARG A 159 -7.31 3.89 -12.76
N THR A 160 -8.23 4.65 -13.32
CA THR A 160 -8.40 6.07 -12.98
C THR A 160 -8.99 6.23 -11.58
N ARG A 161 -8.66 7.35 -10.93
CA ARG A 161 -9.14 7.64 -9.57
C ARG A 161 -10.63 7.98 -9.57
N PRO A 162 -11.38 7.62 -8.50
CA PRO A 162 -12.84 7.77 -8.47
C PRO A 162 -13.29 9.23 -8.61
N TYR A 163 -12.60 10.19 -8.03
CA TYR A 163 -12.98 11.61 -8.11
C TYR A 163 -12.88 12.21 -9.53
N LEU A 164 -12.23 11.53 -10.48
CA LEU A 164 -12.17 11.97 -11.88
C LEU A 164 -13.44 11.62 -12.63
N HIS A 165 -14.23 10.67 -12.16
CA HIS A 165 -15.47 10.21 -12.78
C HIS A 165 -16.71 10.62 -12.02
N ASN A 166 -16.54 11.12 -10.82
CA ASN A 166 -17.66 11.47 -9.98
C ASN A 166 -17.40 12.74 -9.18
N TYR A 167 -18.42 13.22 -8.63
CA TYR A 167 -18.69 14.51 -8.13
C TYR A 167 -18.48 14.57 -6.63
N GLY A 168 -18.11 15.70 -6.16
CA GLY A 168 -17.86 15.97 -4.77
C GLY A 168 -16.40 16.35 -4.50
N ASP A 169 -16.22 16.86 -3.30
CA ASP A 169 -14.91 17.30 -2.86
C ASP A 169 -14.04 16.10 -2.46
N ILE A 170 -12.76 16.29 -2.63
CA ILE A 170 -11.74 15.43 -2.02
C ILE A 170 -11.05 16.20 -0.91
N CYS A 171 -10.47 15.49 0.07
CA CYS A 171 -9.92 16.12 1.26
C CYS A 171 -8.59 16.85 1.03
N ILE A 172 -8.03 16.78 -0.16
CA ILE A 172 -6.76 17.39 -0.56
C ILE A 172 -6.94 18.21 -1.83
N ALA A 173 -5.96 19.05 -2.16
CA ALA A 173 -6.00 19.82 -3.39
C ALA A 173 -5.94 18.91 -4.62
N LYS A 174 -6.83 19.14 -5.58
CA LYS A 174 -6.78 18.49 -6.90
C LYS A 174 -5.57 19.03 -7.66
N SER A 175 -4.75 18.15 -8.21
CA SER A 175 -3.59 18.50 -9.01
C SER A 175 -3.44 17.56 -10.21
N ASP A 176 -2.73 18.01 -11.23
CA ASP A 176 -2.41 17.18 -12.39
C ASP A 176 -1.57 15.96 -12.01
N GLY A 177 -0.68 16.08 -11.02
CA GLY A 177 0.11 14.97 -10.52
C GLY A 177 -0.78 13.89 -9.88
N LEU A 178 -1.75 14.31 -9.06
CA LEU A 178 -2.73 13.41 -8.47
C LEU A 178 -3.61 12.75 -9.54
N ALA A 179 -4.06 13.50 -10.55
CA ALA A 179 -4.90 13.00 -11.62
C ALA A 179 -4.19 11.94 -12.47
N ARG A 180 -2.88 12.12 -12.73
CA ARG A 180 -2.05 11.15 -13.48
C ARG A 180 -1.63 9.93 -12.65
N SER A 181 -1.70 9.98 -11.33
CA SER A 181 -1.37 8.85 -10.46
C SER A 181 -2.57 7.91 -10.35
N TYR A 182 -2.45 6.70 -10.93
CA TYR A 182 -3.53 5.72 -10.96
C TYR A 182 -4.03 5.29 -9.57
N ASP A 183 -5.30 4.84 -9.54
CA ASP A 183 -6.00 4.42 -8.33
C ASP A 183 -5.41 3.14 -7.71
N TYR A 184 -5.21 2.09 -8.50
CA TYR A 184 -5.03 0.72 -8.01
C TYR A 184 -3.62 0.17 -8.25
N PRO A 185 -2.97 -0.39 -7.18
CA PRO A 185 -3.33 -0.35 -5.77
C PRO A 185 -2.99 1.00 -5.11
N SER A 186 -3.56 1.28 -3.91
CA SER A 186 -3.27 2.50 -3.17
C SER A 186 -1.86 2.51 -2.58
N GLY A 187 -1.06 3.53 -2.94
CA GLY A 187 0.29 3.70 -2.37
C GLY A 187 0.28 4.04 -0.89
N HIS A 188 -0.64 4.93 -0.44
CA HIS A 188 -0.79 5.27 0.98
C HIS A 188 -1.16 4.04 1.82
N SER A 189 -2.09 3.22 1.32
CA SER A 189 -2.48 2.00 2.03
C SER A 189 -1.34 0.97 2.06
N SER A 190 -0.52 0.91 1.01
CA SER A 190 0.68 0.07 1.01
C SER A 190 1.70 0.54 2.05
N ALA A 191 1.98 1.85 2.10
CA ALA A 191 2.93 2.42 3.05
C ALA A 191 2.45 2.25 4.49
N SER A 192 1.23 2.70 4.81
CA SER A 192 0.73 2.63 6.19
C SER A 192 0.59 1.20 6.71
N TRP A 193 0.22 0.25 5.84
CA TRP A 193 0.07 -1.13 6.27
C TRP A 193 1.42 -1.80 6.55
N ILE A 194 2.46 -1.57 5.72
CA ILE A 194 3.79 -2.11 5.99
C ILE A 194 4.41 -1.48 7.24
N GLU A 195 4.17 -0.18 7.48
CA GLU A 195 4.58 0.51 8.70
C GLU A 195 3.92 -0.12 9.94
N GLY A 196 2.60 -0.37 9.88
CA GLY A 196 1.87 -1.06 10.94
C GLY A 196 2.38 -2.47 11.22
N LEU A 197 2.71 -3.24 10.17
CA LEU A 197 3.28 -4.59 10.31
C LEU A 197 4.67 -4.54 10.98
N ILE A 198 5.54 -3.62 10.58
CA ILE A 198 6.87 -3.45 11.16
C ILE A 198 6.77 -3.01 12.62
N LEU A 199 5.92 -2.04 12.92
CA LEU A 199 5.68 -1.59 14.28
C LEU A 199 5.12 -2.72 15.17
N SER A 200 4.22 -3.55 14.62
CA SER A 200 3.69 -4.72 15.30
C SER A 200 4.76 -5.80 15.55
N GLN A 201 5.69 -5.98 14.62
CA GLN A 201 6.84 -6.87 14.79
C GLN A 201 7.76 -6.38 15.93
N LEU A 202 7.93 -5.06 16.04
CA LEU A 202 8.77 -4.44 17.10
C LEU A 202 8.08 -4.36 18.47
N ALA A 203 6.74 -4.28 18.50
CA ALA A 203 5.93 -4.17 19.71
C ALA A 203 4.68 -5.07 19.61
N PRO A 204 4.84 -6.42 19.74
CA PRO A 204 3.73 -7.37 19.59
C PRO A 204 2.58 -7.15 20.57
N ASP A 205 2.87 -6.63 21.75
CA ASP A 205 1.89 -6.24 22.78
C ASP A 205 0.98 -5.08 22.37
N ARG A 206 1.32 -4.39 21.27
CA ARG A 206 0.58 -3.25 20.72
C ARG A 206 -0.02 -3.54 19.35
N SER A 207 0.13 -4.74 18.81
CA SER A 207 -0.23 -5.09 17.42
C SER A 207 -1.65 -4.73 17.04
N GLU A 208 -2.64 -5.00 17.90
CA GLU A 208 -4.03 -4.67 17.63
C GLU A 208 -4.20 -3.17 17.35
N LYS A 209 -3.67 -2.30 18.22
CA LYS A 209 -3.79 -0.84 18.08
C LYS A 209 -3.01 -0.32 16.88
N LEU A 210 -1.81 -0.86 16.63
CA LEU A 210 -0.96 -0.47 15.52
C LEU A 210 -1.59 -0.84 14.17
N LEU A 211 -2.12 -2.05 14.04
CA LEU A 211 -2.80 -2.48 12.82
C LEU A 211 -4.15 -1.78 12.65
N THR A 212 -4.87 -1.46 13.73
CA THR A 212 -6.07 -0.62 13.68
C THR A 212 -5.74 0.76 13.11
N ARG A 213 -4.67 1.41 13.57
CA ARG A 213 -4.25 2.72 13.04
C ARG A 213 -3.81 2.64 11.59
N ALA A 214 -3.01 1.64 11.23
CA ALA A 214 -2.57 1.41 9.85
C ALA A 214 -3.75 1.16 8.90
N ARG A 215 -4.77 0.39 9.33
CA ARG A 215 -6.00 0.17 8.59
C ARG A 215 -6.74 1.48 8.36
N ALA A 216 -6.95 2.25 9.43
CA ALA A 216 -7.66 3.53 9.38
C ALA A 216 -6.95 4.55 8.48
N TYR A 217 -5.62 4.55 8.44
CA TYR A 217 -4.83 5.38 7.54
C TYR A 217 -5.14 5.05 6.06
N GLY A 218 -5.19 3.76 5.71
CA GLY A 218 -5.62 3.33 4.39
C GLY A 218 -7.08 3.73 4.09
N GLU A 219 -8.01 3.56 5.04
CA GLU A 219 -9.42 3.94 4.91
C GLU A 219 -9.60 5.45 4.78
N SER A 220 -8.70 6.25 5.33
CA SER A 220 -8.67 7.70 5.12
C SER A 220 -8.60 8.07 3.63
N ARG A 221 -8.05 7.22 2.79
CA ARG A 221 -8.00 7.46 1.34
C ARG A 221 -9.37 7.34 0.67
N ILE A 222 -10.26 6.49 1.24
CA ILE A 222 -11.65 6.34 0.80
C ILE A 222 -12.45 7.55 1.29
N VAL A 223 -12.32 7.89 2.57
CA VAL A 223 -12.96 9.08 3.16
C VAL A 223 -12.55 10.33 2.40
N CYS A 224 -11.29 10.49 2.09
CA CYS A 224 -10.75 11.58 1.27
C CYS A 224 -11.31 11.60 -0.16
N GLY A 225 -11.79 10.47 -0.70
CA GLY A 225 -12.31 10.36 -2.05
C GLY A 225 -11.26 10.18 -3.14
N VAL A 226 -10.03 9.86 -2.79
CA VAL A 226 -8.92 9.74 -3.75
C VAL A 226 -8.63 8.31 -4.18
N HIS A 227 -9.21 7.32 -3.48
CA HIS A 227 -9.08 5.90 -3.79
C HIS A 227 -10.41 5.16 -3.59
N ASN A 228 -10.60 4.09 -4.38
CA ASN A 228 -11.65 3.12 -4.18
C ASN A 228 -11.28 2.12 -3.06
N TRP A 229 -12.30 1.44 -2.50
CA TRP A 229 -12.11 0.42 -1.47
C TRP A 229 -11.18 -0.70 -1.93
N SER A 230 -11.41 -1.27 -3.12
CA SER A 230 -10.56 -2.33 -3.68
C SER A 230 -9.10 -1.90 -3.83
N ALA A 231 -8.85 -0.62 -4.12
CA ALA A 231 -7.49 -0.09 -4.21
C ALA A 231 -6.79 -0.07 -2.84
N VAL A 232 -7.54 0.22 -1.77
CA VAL A 232 -7.04 0.17 -0.38
C VAL A 232 -6.72 -1.26 0.03
N GLU A 233 -7.60 -2.23 -0.26
CA GLU A 233 -7.36 -3.66 0.01
C GLU A 233 -6.17 -4.19 -0.81
N GLY A 234 -6.09 -3.85 -2.09
CA GLY A 234 -4.93 -4.17 -2.94
C GLY A 234 -3.63 -3.61 -2.37
N GLY A 235 -3.68 -2.40 -1.80
CA GLY A 235 -2.53 -1.78 -1.13
C GLY A 235 -2.07 -2.56 0.10
N ARG A 236 -3.01 -3.02 0.94
CA ARG A 236 -2.68 -3.85 2.11
C ARG A 236 -2.07 -5.19 1.70
N THR A 237 -2.63 -5.83 0.69
CA THR A 237 -2.12 -7.11 0.17
C THR A 237 -0.73 -6.94 -0.44
N ASN A 238 -0.49 -5.87 -1.20
CA ASN A 238 0.83 -5.51 -1.70
C ASN A 238 1.85 -5.34 -0.55
N ALA A 239 1.48 -4.58 0.48
CA ALA A 239 2.34 -4.37 1.66
C ALA A 239 2.68 -5.68 2.39
N ALA A 240 1.73 -6.61 2.51
CA ALA A 240 1.97 -7.92 3.12
C ALA A 240 3.00 -8.74 2.33
N GLY A 241 2.90 -8.72 0.98
CA GLY A 241 3.88 -9.37 0.11
C GLY A 241 5.29 -8.78 0.25
N VAL A 242 5.38 -7.44 0.25
CA VAL A 242 6.66 -6.73 0.45
C VAL A 242 7.22 -7.00 1.85
N PHE A 243 6.38 -6.97 2.89
CA PHE A 243 6.80 -7.29 4.26
C PHE A 243 7.39 -8.70 4.37
N ALA A 244 6.78 -9.68 3.70
CA ALA A 244 7.32 -11.04 3.65
C ALA A 244 8.70 -11.09 2.97
N ALA A 245 8.88 -10.37 1.85
CA ALA A 245 10.17 -10.30 1.16
C ALA A 245 11.26 -9.60 2.00
N LEU A 246 10.90 -8.57 2.77
CA LEU A 246 11.83 -7.88 3.66
C LEU A 246 12.48 -8.82 4.67
N GLN A 247 11.79 -9.89 5.11
CA GLN A 247 12.36 -10.85 6.07
C GLN A 247 13.60 -11.56 5.51
N GLY A 248 13.72 -11.66 4.17
CA GLY A 248 14.91 -12.19 3.48
C GLY A 248 16.08 -11.20 3.36
N SER A 249 15.86 -9.90 3.60
CA SER A 249 16.89 -8.85 3.43
C SER A 249 17.78 -8.70 4.68
N ASP A 250 19.09 -8.94 4.54
CA ASP A 250 20.06 -8.71 5.62
C ASP A 250 20.10 -7.24 6.05
N ALA A 251 19.99 -6.34 5.07
CA ALA A 251 19.98 -4.90 5.31
C ALA A 251 18.77 -4.48 6.17
N TYR A 252 17.59 -5.05 5.87
CA TYR A 252 16.38 -4.82 6.69
C TYR A 252 16.55 -5.38 8.10
N ARG A 253 16.97 -6.64 8.26
CA ARG A 253 17.13 -7.28 9.58
C ARG A 253 18.11 -6.51 10.45
N SER A 254 19.23 -6.07 9.89
CA SER A 254 20.24 -5.28 10.60
C SER A 254 19.68 -3.92 11.06
N ALA A 255 18.97 -3.21 10.17
CA ALA A 255 18.33 -1.93 10.49
C ALA A 255 17.24 -2.09 11.55
N LEU A 256 16.41 -3.14 11.42
CA LEU A 256 15.34 -3.47 12.36
C LEU A 256 15.87 -3.70 13.78
N ALA A 257 16.96 -4.44 13.93
CA ALA A 257 17.60 -4.65 15.23
C ALA A 257 18.05 -3.34 15.89
N GLY A 258 18.49 -2.36 15.07
CA GLY A 258 18.80 -1.01 15.54
C GLY A 258 17.58 -0.25 16.04
N ALA A 259 16.49 -0.31 15.25
CA ALA A 259 15.20 0.31 15.60
C ALA A 259 14.57 -0.32 16.84
N GLN A 260 14.70 -1.63 17.01
CA GLN A 260 14.18 -2.34 18.17
C GLN A 260 14.81 -1.85 19.49
N ARG A 261 16.14 -1.70 19.52
CA ARG A 261 16.84 -1.18 20.72
C ARG A 261 16.43 0.27 21.00
N GLU A 262 16.29 1.08 19.98
CA GLU A 262 15.85 2.47 20.09
C GLU A 262 14.43 2.55 20.64
N LEU A 263 13.48 1.81 20.06
CA LEU A 263 12.08 1.79 20.50
C LEU A 263 11.94 1.28 21.94
N ALA A 264 12.73 0.27 22.34
CA ALA A 264 12.75 -0.20 23.73
C ALA A 264 13.16 0.90 24.70
N ALA A 265 14.17 1.70 24.35
CA ALA A 265 14.59 2.86 25.16
C ALA A 265 13.51 3.95 25.22
N VAL A 266 12.85 4.25 24.09
CA VAL A 266 11.74 5.21 24.03
C VAL A 266 10.59 4.76 24.92
N ARG A 267 10.15 3.52 24.81
CA ARG A 267 9.07 2.98 25.65
C ARG A 267 9.43 2.98 27.14
N LYS A 268 10.69 2.66 27.46
CA LYS A 268 11.20 2.71 28.86
C LYS A 268 11.23 4.12 29.44
N SER A 269 11.35 5.17 28.61
CA SER A 269 11.36 6.55 29.07
C SER A 269 10.04 6.99 29.73
N GLY A 270 8.95 6.26 29.48
CA GLY A 270 7.61 6.52 30.02
C GLY A 270 6.91 7.75 29.43
N LYS A 271 7.50 8.42 28.42
CA LYS A 271 6.83 9.52 27.74
C LYS A 271 5.71 8.99 26.87
N THR A 272 4.48 9.41 27.14
CA THR A 272 3.26 9.02 26.43
C THR A 272 2.64 10.23 25.75
N PRO A 273 1.93 10.03 24.61
CA PRO A 273 1.08 11.05 24.03
C PRO A 273 -0.06 11.44 25.00
N ASP A 274 -0.71 12.56 24.70
CA ASP A 274 -1.89 13.01 25.45
C ASP A 274 -3.01 11.96 25.41
N ALA A 275 -3.50 11.56 26.57
CA ALA A 275 -4.46 10.47 26.70
C ALA A 275 -5.83 10.82 26.10
N ALA A 276 -6.27 12.09 26.20
CA ALA A 276 -7.55 12.52 25.66
C ALA A 276 -7.50 12.58 24.11
N ALA A 277 -6.39 13.07 23.56
CA ALA A 277 -6.15 13.06 22.12
C ALA A 277 -6.13 11.63 21.57
N CYS A 278 -5.46 10.69 22.26
CA CYS A 278 -5.44 9.30 21.86
C CYS A 278 -6.81 8.62 21.95
N ALA A 279 -7.60 8.92 22.98
CA ALA A 279 -8.97 8.42 23.09
C ALA A 279 -9.84 8.90 21.92
N LYS A 280 -9.74 10.19 21.56
CA LYS A 280 -10.42 10.73 20.38
C LYS A 280 -9.97 10.04 19.09
N GLU A 281 -8.67 9.85 18.89
CA GLU A 281 -8.13 9.17 17.71
C GLU A 281 -8.67 7.73 17.61
N PHE A 282 -8.70 6.97 18.70
CA PHE A 282 -9.22 5.60 18.70
C PHE A 282 -10.70 5.53 18.28
N GLU A 283 -11.52 6.50 18.68
CA GLU A 283 -12.90 6.58 18.20
C GLU A 283 -12.99 6.83 16.69
N LEU A 284 -12.12 7.69 16.15
CA LEU A 284 -12.08 8.04 14.73
C LEU A 284 -11.49 6.89 13.85
N THR A 285 -10.74 5.97 14.47
CA THR A 285 -10.14 4.82 13.78
C THR A 285 -11.00 3.56 13.82
N LYS A 286 -12.25 3.61 14.29
CA LYS A 286 -13.20 2.53 14.15
C LYS A 286 -13.38 2.14 12.67
N PRO A 287 -13.65 0.85 12.37
CA PRO A 287 -13.85 0.43 10.99
C PRO A 287 -14.93 1.26 10.30
N LEU A 288 -14.67 1.64 9.05
CA LEU A 288 -15.73 2.18 8.20
C LEU A 288 -16.77 1.08 7.99
N THR A 289 -18.03 1.40 8.28
CA THR A 289 -19.19 0.58 7.91
C THR A 289 -19.76 1.20 6.65
N PRO A 290 -19.42 0.65 5.46
CA PRO A 290 -19.86 1.19 4.18
C PRO A 290 -21.36 1.01 3.94
#